data_c511ff15156ec689a62a6947a43c960c
#
_entry.id   c511ff15156ec689a62a6947a43c960c
#
_cell.length_a   1.000
_cell.length_b   1.000
_cell.length_c   1.000
_cell.angle_alpha   90.00
_cell.angle_beta   90.00
_cell.angle_gamma   90.00
#
_symmetry.space_group_name_H-M   'P 1'
#
loop_
_entity.id
_entity.type
_entity.pdbx_description
1 polymer ?
#
loop_
_entity_poly.entity_id
_entity_poly.type
_entity_poly.pdbx_seq_one_letter_code
_entity_poly.pdbx_strand_id
1 'polypeptide(L)'
;TLKNGGLVAVDMTNGTKKWTYPTTKGDAYFPIADKNGNVYFTEKGSQTVHAVNASGSKIWEKNVGNNLNYSGGALSTDGILYIGTQSNNKVLGLDITNGNIVFEETVGQQVMAAVSIGPDRRLYCGTIGSNNIGSIKAFAVNKTLATDSWSIRGGDIQGTNRQK
;
A
#
# COMPACT_ATOMS: atom_id res chain seq x y z
N THR A 1 8.83 2.17 9.76
CA THR A 1 8.91 0.71 9.90
C THR A 1 10.19 0.29 10.61
N LEU A 2 10.17 -0.86 11.26
CA LEU A 2 11.33 -1.45 11.91
C LEU A 2 11.75 -2.70 11.13
N LYS A 3 13.05 -2.90 10.96
CA LYS A 3 13.57 -4.14 10.38
C LYS A 3 13.33 -5.28 11.39
N ASN A 4 12.68 -6.36 10.95
CA ASN A 4 12.27 -7.51 11.77
C ASN A 4 11.42 -7.13 12.99
N GLY A 5 10.70 -6.01 12.96
CA GLY A 5 10.02 -5.49 14.15
C GLY A 5 8.67 -4.81 13.92
N GLY A 6 8.22 -4.69 12.68
CA GLY A 6 6.89 -4.17 12.38
C GLY A 6 6.81 -2.65 12.13
N LEU A 7 5.68 -2.07 12.48
CA LEU A 7 5.36 -0.65 12.29
C LEU A 7 5.47 0.10 13.61
N VAL A 8 6.09 1.27 13.60
CA VAL A 8 6.17 2.16 14.77
C VAL A 8 5.60 3.53 14.42
N ALA A 9 4.80 4.09 15.30
CA ALA A 9 4.38 5.49 15.24
C ALA A 9 5.16 6.33 16.27
N VAL A 10 5.59 7.50 15.83
CA VAL A 10 6.29 8.48 16.66
C VAL A 10 5.55 9.82 16.67
N ASP A 11 5.62 10.52 17.76
CA ASP A 11 5.12 11.87 17.85
C ASP A 11 6.09 12.82 17.12
N MET A 12 5.58 13.58 16.15
CA MET A 12 6.40 14.48 15.33
C MET A 12 6.86 15.73 16.08
N THR A 13 6.27 16.03 17.24
CA THR A 13 6.64 17.23 18.03
C THR A 13 7.85 16.99 18.91
N ASN A 14 8.01 15.76 19.41
CA ASN A 14 9.05 15.43 20.40
C ASN A 14 9.80 14.13 20.11
N GLY A 15 9.45 13.41 19.03
CA GLY A 15 10.10 12.16 18.62
C GLY A 15 9.79 10.95 19.51
N THR A 16 8.88 11.07 20.47
CA THR A 16 8.54 9.93 21.34
C THR A 16 7.73 8.88 20.63
N LYS A 17 7.97 7.63 20.97
CA LYS A 17 7.21 6.51 20.43
C LYS A 17 5.80 6.50 21.01
N LYS A 18 4.79 6.53 20.13
CA LYS A 18 3.37 6.41 20.50
C LYS A 18 2.97 4.95 20.67
N TRP A 19 3.25 4.13 19.68
CA TRP A 19 2.94 2.70 19.70
C TRP A 19 3.82 1.91 18.74
N THR A 20 3.80 0.60 18.90
CA THR A 20 4.41 -0.36 17.98
C THR A 20 3.40 -1.44 17.64
N TYR A 21 3.27 -1.77 16.36
CA TYR A 21 2.50 -2.91 15.88
C TYR A 21 3.47 -3.99 15.37
N PRO A 22 3.49 -5.17 15.97
CA PRO A 22 4.43 -6.24 15.59
C PRO A 22 4.02 -6.89 14.26
N THR A 23 5.01 -7.26 13.46
CA THR A 23 4.85 -8.20 12.33
C THR A 23 5.41 -9.56 12.71
N THR A 24 4.93 -10.63 12.07
CA THR A 24 5.25 -11.99 12.48
C THR A 24 6.27 -12.68 11.57
N LYS A 25 6.40 -12.25 10.33
CA LYS A 25 7.24 -12.90 9.31
C LYS A 25 8.29 -12.01 8.68
N GLY A 26 8.21 -10.71 8.85
CA GLY A 26 9.19 -9.81 8.25
C GLY A 26 8.90 -8.34 8.46
N ASP A 27 9.54 -7.53 7.62
CA ASP A 27 9.47 -6.08 7.73
C ASP A 27 8.10 -5.55 7.27
N ALA A 28 7.59 -4.52 7.95
CA ALA A 28 6.48 -3.73 7.43
C ALA A 28 6.96 -2.83 6.28
N TYR A 29 6.29 -2.88 5.15
CA TYR A 29 6.66 -2.13 3.95
C TYR A 29 5.60 -1.12 3.56
N PHE A 30 6.08 0.06 3.12
CA PHE A 30 5.31 1.11 2.46
C PHE A 30 4.00 1.47 3.15
N PRO A 31 4.05 1.97 4.40
CA PRO A 31 2.86 2.39 5.11
C PRO A 31 2.17 3.55 4.38
N ILE A 32 0.86 3.46 4.30
CA ILE A 32 -0.05 4.47 3.76
C ILE A 32 -1.03 4.81 4.88
N ALA A 33 -1.35 6.07 5.08
CA ALA A 33 -2.31 6.49 6.09
C ALA A 33 -3.53 7.18 5.45
N ASP A 34 -4.71 6.91 5.99
CA ASP A 34 -5.92 7.64 5.64
C ASP A 34 -6.07 8.92 6.50
N LYS A 35 -7.10 9.71 6.20
CA LYS A 35 -7.41 10.95 6.92
C LYS A 35 -7.78 10.76 8.40
N ASN A 36 -8.17 9.56 8.79
CA ASN A 36 -8.51 9.21 10.16
C ASN A 36 -7.28 8.72 10.96
N GLY A 37 -6.11 8.66 10.32
CA GLY A 37 -4.88 8.15 10.90
C GLY A 37 -4.79 6.63 10.95
N ASN A 38 -5.67 5.90 10.26
CA ASN A 38 -5.50 4.47 10.07
C ASN A 38 -4.36 4.22 9.08
N VAL A 39 -3.57 3.19 9.34
CA VAL A 39 -2.38 2.87 8.56
C VAL A 39 -2.52 1.50 7.93
N TYR A 40 -2.25 1.43 6.63
CA TYR A 40 -2.28 0.22 5.81
C TYR A 40 -0.86 -0.08 5.34
N PHE A 41 -0.43 -1.32 5.46
CA PHE A 41 0.92 -1.73 5.05
C PHE A 41 0.98 -3.21 4.67
N THR A 42 2.02 -3.57 3.93
CA THR A 42 2.31 -4.96 3.56
C THR A 42 3.44 -5.50 4.43
N GLU A 43 3.39 -6.80 4.74
CA GLU A 43 4.45 -7.49 5.48
C GLU A 43 5.30 -8.31 4.51
N LYS A 44 6.62 -8.02 4.47
CA LYS A 44 7.58 -8.75 3.64
C LYS A 44 7.69 -10.20 4.10
N GLY A 45 7.77 -11.12 3.15
CA GLY A 45 7.89 -12.55 3.44
C GLY A 45 6.58 -13.18 3.90
N SER A 46 5.52 -12.39 4.02
CA SER A 46 4.15 -12.84 4.15
C SER A 46 3.34 -12.44 2.92
N GLN A 47 2.13 -12.96 2.85
CA GLN A 47 1.17 -12.59 1.80
C GLN A 47 0.08 -11.71 2.39
N THR A 48 0.42 -10.94 3.44
CA THR A 48 -0.57 -10.27 4.29
C THR A 48 -0.49 -8.76 4.15
N VAL A 49 -1.67 -8.17 4.00
CA VAL A 49 -1.91 -6.73 4.13
C VAL A 49 -2.52 -6.49 5.51
N HIS A 50 -2.05 -5.50 6.20
CA HIS A 50 -2.50 -5.12 7.54
C HIS A 50 -3.15 -3.75 7.52
N ALA A 51 -4.17 -3.58 8.35
CA ALA A 51 -4.75 -2.29 8.70
C ALA A 51 -4.74 -2.11 10.21
N VAL A 52 -4.20 -1.00 10.67
CA VAL A 52 -4.15 -0.61 12.07
C VAL A 52 -4.74 0.79 12.25
N ASN A 53 -5.40 1.04 13.37
CA ASN A 53 -5.96 2.35 13.66
C ASN A 53 -4.91 3.33 14.21
N ALA A 54 -5.30 4.57 14.42
CA ALA A 54 -4.44 5.63 14.92
C ALA A 54 -3.81 5.33 16.29
N SER A 55 -4.37 4.40 17.07
CA SER A 55 -3.83 3.95 18.36
C SER A 55 -2.94 2.71 18.25
N GLY A 56 -2.71 2.18 17.05
CA GLY A 56 -1.87 1.00 16.81
C GLY A 56 -2.57 -0.34 17.00
N SER A 57 -3.90 -0.34 17.13
CA SER A 57 -4.69 -1.57 17.25
C SER A 57 -5.08 -2.10 15.87
N LYS A 58 -5.09 -3.41 15.71
CA LYS A 58 -5.51 -4.06 14.46
C LYS A 58 -6.98 -3.75 14.13
N ILE A 59 -7.22 -3.27 12.90
CA ILE A 59 -8.56 -3.17 12.31
C ILE A 59 -8.86 -4.49 11.61
N TRP A 60 -8.02 -4.86 10.66
CA TRP A 60 -8.09 -6.13 9.94
C TRP A 60 -6.70 -6.55 9.44
N GLU A 61 -6.59 -7.80 9.07
CA GLU A 61 -5.49 -8.35 8.29
C GLU A 61 -6.06 -9.25 7.19
N LYS A 62 -5.47 -9.23 6.01
CA LYS A 62 -5.91 -10.00 4.85
C LYS A 62 -4.74 -10.71 4.20
N ASN A 63 -4.81 -12.05 4.18
CA ASN A 63 -3.95 -12.82 3.30
C ASN A 63 -4.50 -12.74 1.87
N VAL A 64 -3.67 -12.25 0.95
CA VAL A 64 -4.03 -12.08 -0.47
C VAL A 64 -3.49 -13.20 -1.35
N GLY A 65 -2.89 -14.23 -0.76
CA GLY A 65 -2.37 -15.40 -1.47
C GLY A 65 -1.16 -15.13 -2.36
N ASN A 66 -0.51 -13.97 -2.23
CA ASN A 66 0.51 -13.49 -3.15
C ASN A 66 1.66 -12.79 -2.47
N ASN A 67 2.83 -12.90 -3.09
CA ASN A 67 4.02 -12.22 -2.61
C ASN A 67 3.91 -10.70 -2.81
N LEU A 68 4.16 -9.94 -1.73
CA LEU A 68 3.98 -8.49 -1.64
C LEU A 68 5.31 -7.73 -1.44
N ASN A 69 6.44 -8.32 -1.80
CA ASN A 69 7.78 -7.85 -1.40
C ASN A 69 8.15 -6.47 -1.92
N TYR A 70 7.57 -5.77 -2.76
CA TYR A 70 7.97 -4.43 -3.21
C TYR A 70 6.76 -3.56 -3.54
N SER A 71 5.58 -4.00 -3.14
CA SER A 71 4.32 -3.35 -3.50
C SER A 71 4.00 -2.21 -2.56
N GLY A 72 4.35 -1.00 -2.97
CA GLY A 72 3.72 0.19 -2.40
C GLY A 72 2.30 0.32 -2.96
N GLY A 73 1.37 0.78 -2.13
CA GLY A 73 -0.02 0.96 -2.53
C GLY A 73 -0.36 2.40 -2.91
N ALA A 74 -1.60 2.57 -3.38
CA ALA A 74 -2.25 3.86 -3.56
C ALA A 74 -3.66 3.80 -2.98
N LEU A 75 -4.03 4.80 -2.20
CA LEU A 75 -5.36 4.93 -1.59
C LEU A 75 -6.22 5.88 -2.42
N SER A 76 -7.39 5.43 -2.83
CA SER A 76 -8.36 6.25 -3.55
C SER A 76 -9.29 7.00 -2.59
N THR A 77 -9.93 8.05 -3.11
CA THR A 77 -10.87 8.90 -2.35
C THR A 77 -12.08 8.15 -1.82
N ASP A 78 -12.47 7.05 -2.44
CA ASP A 78 -13.59 6.22 -2.02
C ASP A 78 -13.19 5.03 -1.15
N GLY A 79 -11.94 5.03 -0.63
CA GLY A 79 -11.51 4.06 0.36
C GLY A 79 -11.12 2.70 -0.22
N ILE A 80 -10.53 2.66 -1.42
CA ILE A 80 -9.93 1.45 -1.97
C ILE A 80 -8.42 1.58 -1.94
N LEU A 81 -7.77 0.61 -1.30
CA LEU A 81 -6.31 0.45 -1.29
C LEU A 81 -5.87 -0.43 -2.45
N TYR A 82 -5.21 0.14 -3.44
CA TYR A 82 -4.63 -0.61 -4.55
C TYR A 82 -3.21 -1.05 -4.22
N ILE A 83 -2.90 -2.31 -4.48
CA ILE A 83 -1.56 -2.90 -4.29
C ILE A 83 -1.19 -3.79 -5.48
N GLY A 84 0.10 -3.87 -5.79
CA GLY A 84 0.61 -4.82 -6.78
C GLY A 84 1.04 -6.14 -6.16
N THR A 85 1.01 -7.22 -6.92
CA THR A 85 1.50 -8.52 -6.50
C THR A 85 2.61 -9.03 -7.41
N GLN A 86 3.51 -9.87 -6.88
CA GLN A 86 4.61 -10.44 -7.66
C GLN A 86 4.26 -11.80 -8.26
N SER A 87 3.73 -12.72 -7.45
CA SER A 87 3.67 -14.13 -7.84
C SER A 87 2.61 -14.45 -8.88
N ASN A 88 1.51 -13.71 -8.94
CA ASN A 88 0.42 -13.94 -9.91
C ASN A 88 0.13 -12.73 -10.80
N ASN A 89 1.06 -11.75 -10.83
CA ASN A 89 1.04 -10.68 -11.81
C ASN A 89 -0.26 -9.86 -11.79
N LYS A 90 -0.75 -9.50 -10.60
CA LYS A 90 -2.02 -8.80 -10.44
C LYS A 90 -1.85 -7.46 -9.72
N VAL A 91 -2.82 -6.60 -9.95
CA VAL A 91 -3.13 -5.49 -9.06
C VAL A 91 -4.45 -5.80 -8.37
N LEU A 92 -4.47 -5.65 -7.05
CA LEU A 92 -5.63 -5.86 -6.21
C LEU A 92 -6.08 -4.53 -5.63
N GLY A 93 -7.40 -4.33 -5.50
CA GLY A 93 -8.00 -3.26 -4.72
C GLY A 93 -8.72 -3.83 -3.51
N LEU A 94 -8.36 -3.37 -2.32
CA LEU A 94 -8.95 -3.78 -1.05
C LEU A 94 -9.79 -2.65 -0.47
N ASP A 95 -11.00 -2.97 -0.03
CA ASP A 95 -11.82 -2.05 0.77
C ASP A 95 -11.14 -1.81 2.13
N ILE A 96 -10.85 -0.56 2.45
CA ILE A 96 -10.12 -0.20 3.68
C ILE A 96 -10.90 -0.47 4.95
N THR A 97 -12.22 -0.64 4.88
CA THR A 97 -13.06 -0.87 6.07
C THR A 97 -12.99 -2.31 6.57
N ASN A 98 -12.77 -3.28 5.66
CA ASN A 98 -12.89 -4.71 5.99
C ASN A 98 -11.83 -5.60 5.35
N GLY A 99 -10.98 -5.06 4.46
CA GLY A 99 -9.93 -5.80 3.75
C GLY A 99 -10.42 -6.73 2.62
N ASN A 100 -11.69 -6.63 2.22
CA ASN A 100 -12.20 -7.43 1.12
C ASN A 100 -11.62 -6.97 -0.21
N ILE A 101 -11.28 -7.94 -1.07
CA ILE A 101 -10.84 -7.66 -2.44
C ILE A 101 -12.08 -7.26 -3.25
N VAL A 102 -12.11 -6.02 -3.73
CA VAL A 102 -13.19 -5.44 -4.53
C VAL A 102 -12.78 -5.12 -5.97
N PHE A 103 -11.48 -5.23 -6.25
CA PHE A 103 -10.91 -5.04 -7.58
C PHE A 103 -9.76 -6.02 -7.80
N GLU A 104 -9.69 -6.58 -8.98
CA GLU A 104 -8.60 -7.46 -9.40
C GLU A 104 -8.34 -7.28 -10.90
N GLU A 105 -7.08 -7.02 -11.27
CA GLU A 105 -6.64 -6.89 -12.65
C GLU A 105 -5.34 -7.66 -12.88
N THR A 106 -5.29 -8.47 -13.94
CA THR A 106 -4.10 -9.22 -14.34
C THR A 106 -3.24 -8.38 -15.27
N VAL A 107 -2.02 -8.10 -14.88
CA VAL A 107 -1.09 -7.23 -15.65
C VAL A 107 -0.05 -8.00 -16.46
N GLY A 108 -0.07 -9.34 -16.38
CA GLY A 108 0.76 -10.24 -17.18
C GLY A 108 2.22 -10.36 -16.76
N GLN A 109 2.69 -9.51 -15.85
CA GLN A 109 4.06 -9.47 -15.35
C GLN A 109 4.09 -9.10 -13.87
N GLN A 110 5.20 -9.41 -13.17
CA GLN A 110 5.35 -9.06 -11.76
C GLN A 110 5.26 -7.54 -11.55
N VAL A 111 4.45 -7.11 -10.59
CA VAL A 111 4.43 -5.70 -10.17
C VAL A 111 5.56 -5.47 -9.18
N MET A 112 6.56 -4.69 -9.60
CA MET A 112 7.79 -4.45 -8.84
C MET A 112 7.94 -3.02 -8.34
N ALA A 113 6.94 -2.18 -8.58
CA ALA A 113 6.92 -0.78 -8.15
C ALA A 113 5.63 -0.47 -7.40
N ALA A 114 5.66 0.60 -6.64
CA ALA A 114 4.43 1.15 -6.06
C ALA A 114 3.43 1.48 -7.16
N VAL A 115 2.16 1.15 -6.93
CA VAL A 115 1.07 1.61 -7.79
C VAL A 115 0.74 3.08 -7.49
N SER A 116 0.22 3.79 -8.46
CA SER A 116 -0.19 5.19 -8.31
C SER A 116 -1.46 5.46 -9.09
N ILE A 117 -2.31 6.37 -8.60
CA ILE A 117 -3.50 6.84 -9.30
C ILE A 117 -3.19 8.23 -9.86
N GLY A 118 -3.26 8.37 -11.19
CA GLY A 118 -3.06 9.64 -11.86
C GLY A 118 -4.30 10.55 -11.83
N PRO A 119 -4.13 11.83 -12.16
CA PRO A 119 -5.24 12.79 -12.25
C PRO A 119 -6.25 12.43 -13.36
N ASP A 120 -5.84 11.63 -14.31
CA ASP A 120 -6.66 11.07 -15.39
C ASP A 120 -7.53 9.87 -14.95
N ARG A 121 -7.57 9.57 -13.64
CA ARG A 121 -8.31 8.47 -13.01
C ARG A 121 -7.88 7.09 -13.48
N ARG A 122 -6.61 6.96 -13.86
CA ARG A 122 -5.98 5.69 -14.20
C ARG A 122 -5.06 5.24 -13.09
N LEU A 123 -5.00 3.94 -12.88
CA LEU A 123 -4.00 3.29 -12.05
C LEU A 123 -2.79 2.94 -12.91
N TYR A 124 -1.62 3.30 -12.42
CA TYR A 124 -0.33 3.02 -13.05
C TYR A 124 0.47 2.05 -12.20
N CYS A 125 1.13 1.10 -12.82
CA CYS A 125 2.08 0.22 -12.15
C CYS A 125 3.28 -0.09 -13.05
N GLY A 126 4.46 -0.15 -12.44
CA GLY A 126 5.67 -0.66 -13.08
C GLY A 126 5.73 -2.18 -12.96
N THR A 127 5.98 -2.87 -14.05
CA THR A 127 6.07 -4.32 -14.10
C THR A 127 7.41 -4.77 -14.67
N ILE A 128 7.85 -5.98 -14.32
CA ILE A 128 9.04 -6.61 -14.89
C ILE A 128 8.74 -8.04 -15.32
N GLY A 129 9.13 -8.39 -16.54
CA GLY A 129 9.03 -9.74 -17.07
C GLY A 129 10.24 -10.61 -16.73
N SER A 130 10.15 -11.90 -17.03
CA SER A 130 11.22 -12.89 -16.79
C SER A 130 12.52 -12.61 -17.54
N ASN A 131 12.46 -11.81 -18.60
CA ASN A 131 13.62 -11.37 -19.39
C ASN A 131 14.22 -10.04 -18.91
N ASN A 132 13.83 -9.55 -17.71
CA ASN A 132 14.19 -8.25 -17.13
C ASN A 132 13.76 -7.03 -17.98
N ILE A 133 12.82 -7.21 -18.90
CA ILE A 133 12.22 -6.07 -19.62
C ILE A 133 11.08 -5.51 -18.77
N GLY A 134 11.23 -4.26 -18.38
CA GLY A 134 10.21 -3.53 -17.64
C GLY A 134 9.15 -2.92 -18.58
N SER A 135 7.96 -2.74 -18.06
CA SER A 135 6.90 -1.96 -18.71
C SER A 135 6.06 -1.20 -17.71
N ILE A 136 5.39 -0.14 -18.18
CA ILE A 136 4.37 0.56 -17.41
C ILE A 136 3.01 0.09 -17.93
N LYS A 137 2.15 -0.30 -17.01
CA LYS A 137 0.75 -0.62 -17.29
C LYS A 137 -0.14 0.49 -16.74
N ALA A 138 -1.19 0.81 -17.49
CA ALA A 138 -2.19 1.78 -17.09
C ALA A 138 -3.59 1.25 -17.42
N PHE A 139 -4.50 1.36 -16.46
CA PHE A 139 -5.91 0.94 -16.65
C PHE A 139 -6.84 1.88 -15.90
N ALA A 140 -8.04 2.07 -16.47
CA ALA A 140 -9.03 2.95 -15.89
C ALA A 140 -9.61 2.33 -14.61
N VAL A 141 -9.54 3.07 -13.51
CA VAL A 141 -10.22 2.71 -12.25
C VAL A 141 -11.35 3.68 -11.93
N ASN A 142 -11.44 4.81 -12.68
CA ASN A 142 -12.41 5.89 -12.49
C ASN A 142 -12.42 6.48 -11.07
N LYS A 143 -11.26 6.43 -10.42
CA LYS A 143 -11.04 6.88 -9.04
C LYS A 143 -9.97 7.94 -9.02
N THR A 144 -10.00 8.79 -8.01
CA THR A 144 -8.95 9.77 -7.74
C THR A 144 -8.13 9.36 -6.51
N LEU A 145 -6.89 9.81 -6.47
CA LEU A 145 -6.03 9.63 -5.30
C LEU A 145 -6.61 10.41 -4.12
N ALA A 146 -6.61 9.82 -2.94
CA ALA A 146 -6.96 10.52 -1.71
C ALA A 146 -5.94 11.64 -1.44
N THR A 147 -6.42 12.86 -1.19
CA THR A 147 -5.57 14.07 -1.11
C THR A 147 -5.35 14.56 0.32
N ASP A 148 -6.18 14.14 1.25
CA ASP A 148 -6.17 14.50 2.67
C ASP A 148 -5.53 13.43 3.56
N SER A 149 -4.60 12.66 2.99
CA SER A 149 -3.99 11.49 3.60
C SER A 149 -2.60 11.25 3.03
N TRP A 150 -1.80 10.38 3.68
CA TRP A 150 -0.56 9.83 3.13
C TRP A 150 -0.89 8.65 2.19
N SER A 151 -1.44 8.96 1.04
CA SER A 151 -2.20 8.03 0.19
C SER A 151 -1.36 7.23 -0.79
N ILE A 152 -0.07 7.57 -0.97
CA ILE A 152 0.90 6.84 -1.79
C ILE A 152 2.29 6.87 -1.15
N ARG A 153 3.20 6.05 -1.67
CA ARG A 153 4.62 6.17 -1.33
C ARG A 153 5.13 7.56 -1.69
N GLY A 154 5.67 8.29 -0.70
CA GLY A 154 6.09 9.67 -0.87
C GLY A 154 5.04 10.72 -0.48
N GLY A 155 3.87 10.30 -0.02
CA GLY A 155 2.82 11.14 0.59
C GLY A 155 1.87 11.78 -0.42
N ASP A 156 2.35 12.31 -1.50
CA ASP A 156 1.57 12.94 -2.56
C ASP A 156 2.10 12.58 -3.96
N ILE A 157 1.41 13.03 -5.00
CA ILE A 157 1.78 12.75 -6.40
C ILE A 157 3.11 13.39 -6.82
N GLN A 158 3.59 14.38 -6.08
CA GLN A 158 4.89 15.00 -6.29
C GLN A 158 6.02 14.31 -5.50
N GLY A 159 5.69 13.33 -4.65
CA GLY A 159 6.68 12.61 -3.83
C GLY A 159 7.36 13.49 -2.78
N THR A 160 6.67 14.54 -2.30
CA THR A 160 7.28 15.53 -1.38
C THR A 160 7.49 15.01 0.03
N ASN A 161 7.00 13.81 0.36
CA ASN A 161 6.99 13.22 1.70
C ASN A 161 6.29 14.13 2.74
N ARG A 162 5.30 14.90 2.31
CA ARG A 162 4.49 15.79 3.17
C ARG A 162 3.02 15.46 3.00
N GLN A 163 2.30 15.50 4.11
CA GLN A 163 0.85 15.53 4.11
C GLN A 163 0.41 16.99 3.93
N LYS A 164 -0.55 17.24 3.05
CA LYS A 164 -1.13 18.56 2.86
C LYS A 164 -2.17 18.86 3.93
#